data_ca0c74d0833aa1a216548a7e10722102
#
_entry.id   ca0c74d0833aa1a216548a7e10722102
#
_cell.length_a   1.000
_cell.length_b   1.000
_cell.length_c   1.000
_cell.angle_alpha   90.00
_cell.angle_beta   90.00
_cell.angle_gamma   90.00
#
_symmetry.space_group_name_H-M   'P 1'
#
loop_
_entity.id
_entity.type
_entity.pdbx_description
1 polymer ?
#
loop_
_entity_poly.entity_id
_entity_poly.type
_entity_poly.pdbx_seq_one_letter_code
_entity_poly.pdbx_strand_id
1 'polypeptide(L)'
;MSGSSGSPTDYSTAVFTVPNIITIVRFLGTPLFVWLVLARHEYGWGVFVLAMMGCTDWIDGFVARRLNQASQLGRIMDPLADRVALVAVIITLVVAKILPLWLLLLLLVPDVVLLAVTLYYFRGDAGLKVTMLGKTRTAALMVGTPLLLLAKATDSSFAFGLAWAILGAGMVMHVIAFAQYLVAVLAKHRELHLPAAGPASDIQGRP
;
A
#
# COMPACT_ATOMS: atom_id res chain seq x y z
N MET A 1 -43.32 0.47 -28.77
CA MET A 1 -42.69 0.94 -27.53
C MET A 1 -42.17 -0.31 -26.80
N SER A 2 -40.97 -0.70 -27.05
CA SER A 2 -40.34 -1.86 -26.41
C SER A 2 -39.26 -1.36 -25.44
N GLY A 3 -39.55 -1.53 -24.16
CA GLY A 3 -38.62 -1.20 -23.09
C GLY A 3 -37.45 -2.21 -23.06
N SER A 4 -36.24 -1.73 -23.29
CA SER A 4 -35.03 -2.49 -23.03
C SER A 4 -34.76 -2.50 -21.54
N SER A 5 -35.16 -3.59 -20.89
CA SER A 5 -34.72 -3.93 -19.52
C SER A 5 -33.22 -4.21 -19.55
N GLY A 6 -32.41 -3.26 -19.06
CA GLY A 6 -31.00 -3.50 -18.76
C GLY A 6 -30.89 -4.67 -17.78
N SER A 7 -30.26 -5.75 -18.21
CA SER A 7 -29.96 -6.90 -17.39
C SER A 7 -29.05 -6.47 -16.22
N PRO A 8 -29.30 -6.97 -14.98
CA PRO A 8 -28.36 -6.79 -13.87
C PRO A 8 -27.04 -7.46 -14.26
N THR A 9 -25.95 -6.77 -14.04
CA THR A 9 -24.60 -7.32 -14.20
C THR A 9 -24.50 -8.58 -13.36
N ASP A 10 -24.40 -9.73 -14.03
CA ASP A 10 -24.15 -11.04 -13.43
C ASP A 10 -22.82 -10.99 -12.66
N TYR A 11 -22.90 -10.82 -11.35
CA TYR A 11 -21.75 -11.00 -10.48
C TYR A 11 -21.53 -12.52 -10.38
N SER A 12 -20.48 -13.00 -11.04
CA SER A 12 -20.03 -14.38 -10.95
C SER A 12 -19.83 -14.75 -9.48
N THR A 13 -20.64 -15.70 -8.99
CA THR A 13 -20.51 -16.33 -7.67
C THR A 13 -19.37 -17.37 -7.61
N ALA A 14 -18.49 -17.39 -8.60
CA ALA A 14 -17.36 -18.28 -8.65
C ALA A 14 -16.37 -17.95 -7.52
N VAL A 15 -16.34 -18.76 -6.49
CA VAL A 15 -15.41 -18.68 -5.35
C VAL A 15 -13.95 -18.88 -5.78
N PHE A 16 -13.72 -19.55 -6.90
CA PHE A 16 -12.40 -19.77 -7.51
C PHE A 16 -12.17 -18.81 -8.70
N THR A 17 -12.03 -17.52 -8.41
CA THR A 17 -11.52 -16.55 -9.38
C THR A 17 -10.00 -16.43 -9.23
N VAL A 18 -9.30 -16.11 -10.32
CA VAL A 18 -7.84 -15.89 -10.30
C VAL A 18 -7.42 -14.95 -9.17
N PRO A 19 -8.09 -13.79 -8.93
CA PRO A 19 -7.79 -12.92 -7.79
C PRO A 19 -7.88 -13.64 -6.44
N ASN A 20 -8.88 -14.50 -6.25
CA ASN A 20 -9.09 -15.19 -4.97
C ASN A 20 -8.00 -16.21 -4.66
N ILE A 21 -7.49 -16.91 -5.68
CA ILE A 21 -6.37 -17.86 -5.53
C ILE A 21 -5.11 -17.10 -5.09
N ILE A 22 -4.87 -15.93 -5.60
CA ILE A 22 -3.70 -15.12 -5.31
C ILE A 22 -3.76 -14.55 -3.90
N THR A 23 -4.93 -14.08 -3.45
CA THR A 23 -5.14 -13.70 -2.05
C THR A 23 -4.86 -14.87 -1.10
N ILE A 24 -5.26 -16.11 -1.48
CA ILE A 24 -4.98 -17.33 -0.71
C ILE A 24 -3.47 -17.61 -0.68
N VAL A 25 -2.77 -17.52 -1.82
CA VAL A 25 -1.31 -17.73 -1.89
C VAL A 25 -0.57 -16.73 -0.99
N ARG A 26 -0.98 -15.46 -0.97
CA ARG A 26 -0.41 -14.45 -0.09
C ARG A 26 -0.73 -14.72 1.38
N PHE A 27 -1.96 -15.10 1.68
CA PHE A 27 -2.38 -15.42 3.03
C PHE A 27 -1.63 -16.62 3.61
N LEU A 28 -1.29 -17.62 2.79
CA LEU A 28 -0.48 -18.77 3.18
C LEU A 28 1.03 -18.47 3.10
N GLY A 29 1.45 -17.65 2.16
CA GLY A 29 2.85 -17.24 1.98
C GLY A 29 3.40 -16.44 3.16
N THR A 30 2.58 -15.56 3.75
CA THR A 30 3.02 -14.75 4.89
C THR A 30 3.40 -15.59 6.12
N PRO A 31 2.58 -16.50 6.65
CA PRO A 31 2.99 -17.35 7.78
C PRO A 31 4.11 -18.31 7.42
N LEU A 32 4.17 -18.80 6.19
CA LEU A 32 5.29 -19.61 5.71
C LEU A 32 6.60 -18.80 5.75
N PHE A 33 6.58 -17.56 5.28
CA PHE A 33 7.72 -16.66 5.36
C PHE A 33 8.17 -16.42 6.81
N VAL A 34 7.23 -16.11 7.70
CA VAL A 34 7.52 -15.90 9.13
C VAL A 34 8.20 -17.14 9.72
N TRP A 35 7.67 -18.32 9.45
CA TRP A 35 8.21 -19.58 9.94
C TRP A 35 9.61 -19.87 9.40
N LEU A 36 9.83 -19.67 8.08
CA LEU A 36 11.14 -19.88 7.45
C LEU A 36 12.21 -18.95 8.04
N VAL A 37 11.88 -17.68 8.25
CA VAL A 37 12.85 -16.68 8.73
C VAL A 37 13.10 -16.80 10.23
N LEU A 38 12.07 -16.93 11.06
CA LEU A 38 12.21 -16.90 12.52
C LEU A 38 12.50 -18.28 13.13
N ALA A 39 11.87 -19.34 12.62
CA ALA A 39 12.01 -20.67 13.22
C ALA A 39 13.09 -21.52 12.54
N ARG A 40 13.24 -21.38 11.22
CA ARG A 40 14.19 -22.20 10.44
C ARG A 40 15.50 -21.48 10.11
N HIS A 41 15.50 -20.14 10.19
CA HIS A 41 16.63 -19.29 9.74
C HIS A 41 17.06 -19.54 8.29
N GLU A 42 16.10 -20.00 7.46
CA GLU A 42 16.30 -20.33 6.05
C GLU A 42 16.03 -19.09 5.19
N TYR A 43 16.93 -18.12 5.25
CA TYR A 43 16.74 -16.81 4.60
C TYR A 43 16.60 -16.92 3.08
N GLY A 44 17.29 -17.85 2.44
CA GLY A 44 17.18 -18.08 0.99
C GLY A 44 15.78 -18.51 0.57
N TRP A 45 15.15 -19.43 1.29
CA TRP A 45 13.75 -19.79 1.06
C TRP A 45 12.80 -18.67 1.39
N GLY A 46 13.11 -17.86 2.41
CA GLY A 46 12.37 -16.63 2.70
C GLY A 46 12.36 -15.65 1.53
N VAL A 47 13.52 -15.45 0.86
CA VAL A 47 13.60 -14.64 -0.37
C VAL A 47 12.72 -15.20 -1.46
N PHE A 48 12.77 -16.53 -1.68
CA PHE A 48 11.94 -17.18 -2.71
C PHE A 48 10.44 -16.96 -2.45
N VAL A 49 9.98 -17.12 -1.20
CA VAL A 49 8.57 -16.89 -0.83
C VAL A 49 8.18 -15.44 -1.07
N LEU A 50 9.01 -14.45 -0.64
CA LEU A 50 8.75 -13.03 -0.90
C LEU A 50 8.70 -12.70 -2.39
N ALA A 51 9.62 -13.25 -3.19
CA ALA A 51 9.64 -13.06 -4.63
C ALA A 51 8.37 -13.63 -5.29
N MET A 52 7.95 -14.83 -4.88
CA MET A 52 6.70 -15.45 -5.36
C MET A 52 5.48 -14.61 -4.99
N MET A 53 5.40 -14.10 -3.76
CA MET A 53 4.31 -13.21 -3.33
C MET A 53 4.29 -11.91 -4.16
N GLY A 54 5.44 -11.27 -4.37
CA GLY A 54 5.55 -10.05 -5.17
C GLY A 54 5.25 -10.26 -6.66
N CYS A 55 5.67 -11.38 -7.25
CA CYS A 55 5.33 -11.73 -8.63
C CYS A 55 3.84 -11.97 -8.81
N THR A 56 3.20 -12.65 -7.86
CA THR A 56 1.75 -12.86 -7.86
C THR A 56 1.01 -11.53 -7.85
N ASP A 57 1.41 -10.56 -7.03
CA ASP A 57 0.81 -9.21 -6.99
C ASP A 57 0.88 -8.48 -8.33
N TRP A 58 2.01 -8.61 -9.02
CA TRP A 58 2.18 -7.99 -10.33
C TRP A 58 1.28 -8.63 -11.39
N ILE A 59 1.19 -9.96 -11.37
CA ILE A 59 0.33 -10.74 -12.28
C ILE A 59 -1.14 -10.39 -12.04
N ASP A 60 -1.57 -10.24 -10.78
CA ASP A 60 -2.95 -9.87 -10.42
C ASP A 60 -3.33 -8.51 -10.96
N GLY A 61 -2.50 -7.52 -10.71
CA GLY A 61 -2.73 -6.18 -11.22
C GLY A 61 -2.82 -6.15 -12.74
N PHE A 62 -2.11 -7.04 -13.43
CA PHE A 62 -2.18 -7.17 -14.89
C PHE A 62 -3.45 -7.90 -15.36
N VAL A 63 -3.78 -9.03 -14.73
CA VAL A 63 -4.93 -9.88 -15.08
C VAL A 63 -6.24 -9.20 -14.72
N ALA A 64 -6.34 -8.58 -13.54
CA ALA A 64 -7.54 -7.84 -13.11
C ALA A 64 -7.90 -6.70 -14.06
N ARG A 65 -6.88 -5.98 -14.57
CA ARG A 65 -7.10 -4.93 -15.58
C ARG A 65 -7.60 -5.46 -16.92
N ARG A 66 -7.29 -6.72 -17.29
CA ARG A 66 -7.71 -7.31 -18.57
C ARG A 66 -9.06 -8.04 -18.50
N LEU A 67 -9.41 -8.63 -17.35
CA LEU A 67 -10.58 -9.51 -17.26
C LEU A 67 -11.84 -8.82 -16.72
N ASN A 68 -11.77 -7.56 -16.26
CA ASN A 68 -12.90 -6.80 -15.70
C ASN A 68 -13.68 -7.56 -14.58
N GLN A 69 -13.06 -8.55 -13.93
CA GLN A 69 -13.65 -9.40 -12.90
C GLN A 69 -13.28 -8.89 -11.50
N ALA A 70 -13.74 -7.70 -11.15
CA ALA A 70 -13.55 -7.19 -9.79
C ALA A 70 -14.77 -7.54 -8.94
N SER A 71 -14.64 -8.46 -7.97
CA SER A 71 -15.65 -8.63 -6.94
C SER A 71 -15.64 -7.43 -5.99
N GLN A 72 -16.82 -7.00 -5.50
CA GLN A 72 -16.88 -5.89 -4.53
C GLN A 72 -16.12 -6.20 -3.24
N LEU A 73 -16.15 -7.45 -2.80
CA LEU A 73 -15.46 -7.92 -1.59
C LEU A 73 -13.94 -7.92 -1.78
N GLY A 74 -13.43 -8.40 -2.92
CA GLY A 74 -12.00 -8.40 -3.25
C GLY A 74 -11.43 -6.99 -3.29
N ARG A 75 -12.16 -6.02 -3.85
CA ARG A 75 -11.71 -4.63 -3.95
C ARG A 75 -11.36 -3.97 -2.62
N ILE A 76 -11.98 -4.39 -1.51
CA ILE A 76 -11.72 -3.87 -0.17
C ILE A 76 -10.72 -4.76 0.57
N MET A 77 -10.82 -6.08 0.40
CA MET A 77 -9.97 -7.03 1.13
C MET A 77 -8.54 -7.09 0.60
N ASP A 78 -8.34 -6.94 -0.72
CA ASP A 78 -7.01 -7.00 -1.32
C ASP A 78 -6.05 -5.91 -0.77
N PRO A 79 -6.41 -4.60 -0.74
CA PRO A 79 -5.52 -3.59 -0.17
C PRO A 79 -5.25 -3.77 1.32
N LEU A 80 -6.21 -4.33 2.07
CA LEU A 80 -6.03 -4.60 3.49
C LEU A 80 -5.09 -5.79 3.72
N ALA A 81 -5.29 -6.88 2.97
CA ALA A 81 -4.42 -8.06 3.01
C ALA A 81 -2.98 -7.73 2.64
N ASP A 82 -2.77 -6.88 1.61
CA ASP A 82 -1.46 -6.39 1.20
C ASP A 82 -0.74 -5.64 2.32
N ARG A 83 -1.45 -4.75 2.99
CA ARG A 83 -0.87 -3.99 4.11
C ARG A 83 -0.53 -4.88 5.30
N VAL A 84 -1.40 -5.81 5.65
CA VAL A 84 -1.16 -6.77 6.73
C VAL A 84 0.04 -7.65 6.41
N ALA A 85 0.14 -8.17 5.19
CA ALA A 85 1.28 -8.97 4.75
C ALA A 85 2.59 -8.18 4.78
N LEU A 86 2.60 -6.94 4.26
CA LEU A 86 3.79 -6.07 4.29
C LEU A 86 4.25 -5.79 5.73
N VAL A 87 3.33 -5.44 6.62
CA VAL A 87 3.64 -5.18 8.04
C VAL A 87 4.18 -6.44 8.70
N ALA A 88 3.58 -7.62 8.47
CA ALA A 88 4.04 -8.89 9.00
C ALA A 88 5.47 -9.24 8.52
N VAL A 89 5.77 -9.02 7.23
CA VAL A 89 7.10 -9.21 6.66
C VAL A 89 8.12 -8.30 7.36
N ILE A 90 7.82 -7.01 7.50
CA ILE A 90 8.75 -6.05 8.11
C ILE A 90 8.95 -6.35 9.60
N ILE A 91 7.88 -6.68 10.34
CA ILE A 91 7.99 -7.12 11.74
C ILE A 91 8.89 -8.34 11.86
N THR A 92 8.72 -9.33 10.97
CA THR A 92 9.54 -10.53 10.93
C THR A 92 11.02 -10.20 10.77
N LEU A 93 11.36 -9.29 9.85
CA LEU A 93 12.74 -8.86 9.63
C LEU A 93 13.32 -8.06 10.80
N VAL A 94 12.48 -7.28 11.51
CA VAL A 94 12.90 -6.58 12.73
C VAL A 94 13.16 -7.55 13.86
N VAL A 95 12.30 -8.55 14.07
CA VAL A 95 12.48 -9.61 15.07
C VAL A 95 13.72 -10.45 14.76
N ALA A 96 13.97 -10.76 13.49
CA ALA A 96 15.16 -11.43 13.01
C ALA A 96 16.44 -10.57 13.09
N LYS A 97 16.35 -9.30 13.55
CA LYS A 97 17.45 -8.32 13.62
C LYS A 97 18.12 -8.03 12.26
N ILE A 98 17.39 -8.21 11.18
CA ILE A 98 17.82 -7.87 9.81
C ILE A 98 17.50 -6.41 9.51
N LEU A 99 16.34 -5.93 9.98
CA LEU A 99 15.92 -4.53 9.89
C LEU A 99 15.89 -3.89 11.29
N PRO A 100 16.30 -2.62 11.42
CA PRO A 100 16.19 -1.91 12.70
C PRO A 100 14.73 -1.47 12.97
N LEU A 101 14.34 -1.43 14.23
CA LEU A 101 13.00 -1.06 14.67
C LEU A 101 12.59 0.36 14.22
N TRP A 102 13.53 1.31 14.18
CA TRP A 102 13.22 2.68 13.76
C TRP A 102 12.70 2.76 12.32
N LEU A 103 13.11 1.84 11.45
CA LEU A 103 12.62 1.78 10.06
C LEU A 103 11.16 1.32 10.00
N LEU A 104 10.78 0.34 10.82
CA LEU A 104 9.37 -0.07 10.98
C LEU A 104 8.52 1.09 11.50
N LEU A 105 9.00 1.82 12.52
CA LEU A 105 8.29 2.96 13.06
C LEU A 105 8.15 4.10 12.05
N LEU A 106 9.22 4.39 11.30
CA LEU A 106 9.20 5.40 10.25
C LEU A 106 8.23 5.05 9.12
N LEU A 107 7.99 3.77 8.86
CA LEU A 107 7.01 3.32 7.89
C LEU A 107 5.57 3.39 8.46
N LEU A 108 5.37 2.88 9.67
CA LEU A 108 4.04 2.64 10.23
C LEU A 108 3.40 3.91 10.80
N VAL A 109 4.19 4.73 11.53
CA VAL A 109 3.66 5.92 12.22
C VAL A 109 3.05 6.93 11.26
N PRO A 110 3.68 7.32 10.15
CA PRO A 110 3.07 8.23 9.17
C PRO A 110 1.75 7.69 8.59
N ASP A 111 1.69 6.39 8.27
CA ASP A 111 0.48 5.78 7.71
C ASP A 111 -0.67 5.78 8.75
N VAL A 112 -0.37 5.47 10.02
CA VAL A 112 -1.35 5.50 11.11
C VAL A 112 -1.83 6.93 11.38
N VAL A 113 -0.91 7.91 11.43
CA VAL A 113 -1.25 9.32 11.62
C VAL A 113 -2.15 9.81 10.49
N LEU A 114 -1.80 9.51 9.24
CA LEU A 114 -2.60 9.92 8.09
C LEU A 114 -3.99 9.30 8.11
N LEU A 115 -4.08 8.01 8.46
CA LEU A 115 -5.36 7.32 8.63
C LEU A 115 -6.19 7.97 9.74
N ALA A 116 -5.60 8.24 10.90
CA ALA A 116 -6.29 8.87 12.03
C ALA A 116 -6.81 10.28 11.68
N VAL A 117 -5.97 11.09 11.02
CA VAL A 117 -6.36 12.45 10.58
C VAL A 117 -7.48 12.38 9.52
N THR A 118 -7.39 11.45 8.57
CA THR A 118 -8.42 11.28 7.54
C THR A 118 -9.75 10.78 8.12
N LEU A 119 -9.71 9.85 9.08
CA LEU A 119 -10.91 9.40 9.79
C LEU A 119 -11.54 10.50 10.60
N TYR A 120 -10.74 11.29 11.30
CA TYR A 120 -11.22 12.36 12.16
C TYR A 120 -11.91 13.49 11.37
N TYR A 121 -11.32 13.96 10.27
CA TYR A 121 -11.84 15.09 9.50
C TYR A 121 -12.81 14.70 8.39
N PHE A 122 -12.66 13.52 7.78
CA PHE A 122 -13.40 13.13 6.57
C PHE A 122 -14.12 11.79 6.68
N ARG A 123 -14.19 11.20 7.88
CA ARG A 123 -14.82 9.89 8.12
C ARG A 123 -14.25 8.75 7.23
N GLY A 124 -13.00 8.90 6.82
CA GLY A 124 -12.27 7.86 6.10
C GLY A 124 -12.05 8.10 4.60
N ASP A 125 -12.78 9.04 3.98
CA ASP A 125 -12.57 9.37 2.56
C ASP A 125 -12.33 10.87 2.37
N ALA A 126 -11.07 11.25 2.20
CA ALA A 126 -10.69 12.60 1.84
C ALA A 126 -10.79 12.88 0.34
N GLY A 127 -11.09 11.88 -0.51
CA GLY A 127 -11.16 12.00 -1.97
C GLY A 127 -9.83 12.46 -2.60
N LEU A 128 -8.70 12.19 -1.97
CA LEU A 128 -7.38 12.57 -2.46
C LEU A 128 -6.84 11.51 -3.42
N LYS A 129 -6.29 11.95 -4.56
CA LYS A 129 -5.69 11.05 -5.55
C LYS A 129 -4.35 10.52 -5.05
N VAL A 130 -4.09 9.22 -5.26
CA VAL A 130 -2.80 8.60 -4.99
C VAL A 130 -1.73 9.21 -5.89
N THR A 131 -0.67 9.76 -5.30
CA THR A 131 0.44 10.36 -6.05
C THR A 131 1.35 9.29 -6.63
N MET A 132 2.09 9.62 -7.72
CA MET A 132 3.10 8.72 -8.29
C MET A 132 4.20 8.39 -7.26
N LEU A 133 4.52 9.36 -6.38
CA LEU A 133 5.48 9.18 -5.31
C LEU A 133 5.04 8.06 -4.32
N GLY A 134 3.74 7.99 -4.03
CA GLY A 134 3.18 6.92 -3.20
C GLY A 134 3.32 5.53 -3.83
N LYS A 135 3.24 5.42 -5.16
CA LYS A 135 3.46 4.15 -5.88
C LYS A 135 4.93 3.74 -5.88
N THR A 136 5.84 4.68 -6.14
CA THR A 136 7.28 4.41 -6.24
C THR A 136 7.86 4.01 -4.89
N ARG A 137 7.41 4.62 -3.78
CA ARG A 137 7.84 4.22 -2.43
C ARG A 137 7.52 2.76 -2.13
N THR A 138 6.30 2.31 -2.49
CA THR A 138 5.87 0.92 -2.27
C THR A 138 6.71 -0.04 -3.10
N ALA A 139 6.99 0.28 -4.37
CA ALA A 139 7.87 -0.51 -5.21
C ALA A 139 9.30 -0.61 -4.63
N ALA A 140 9.84 0.49 -4.09
CA ALA A 140 11.15 0.48 -3.44
C ALA A 140 11.20 -0.44 -2.21
N LEU A 141 10.15 -0.45 -1.40
CA LEU A 141 10.04 -1.38 -0.26
C LEU A 141 9.90 -2.84 -0.72
N MET A 142 9.07 -3.09 -1.74
CA MET A 142 8.85 -4.43 -2.29
C MET A 142 10.12 -5.03 -2.91
N VAL A 143 11.01 -4.20 -3.45
CA VAL A 143 12.30 -4.65 -4.01
C VAL A 143 13.40 -4.68 -2.95
N GLY A 144 13.50 -3.64 -2.13
CA GLY A 144 14.56 -3.49 -1.14
C GLY A 144 14.50 -4.52 -0.02
N THR A 145 13.28 -4.92 0.39
CA THR A 145 13.10 -5.90 1.48
C THR A 145 13.58 -7.30 1.11
N PRO A 146 13.17 -7.92 -0.02
CA PRO A 146 13.73 -9.20 -0.46
C PRO A 146 15.24 -9.14 -0.75
N LEU A 147 15.70 -8.02 -1.29
CA LEU A 147 17.13 -7.83 -1.58
C LEU A 147 17.97 -7.78 -0.29
N LEU A 148 17.45 -7.14 0.76
CA LEU A 148 18.12 -7.14 2.06
C LEU A 148 18.18 -8.54 2.66
N LEU A 149 17.11 -9.32 2.55
CA LEU A 149 17.08 -10.71 3.00
C LEU A 149 18.02 -11.59 2.16
N LEU A 150 18.10 -11.36 0.84
CA LEU A 150 19.05 -12.01 -0.05
C LEU A 150 20.50 -11.70 0.35
N ALA A 151 20.80 -10.44 0.65
CA ALA A 151 22.11 -10.03 1.13
C ALA A 151 22.51 -10.79 2.40
N LYS A 152 21.54 -11.00 3.31
CA LYS A 152 21.74 -11.79 4.53
C LYS A 152 21.92 -13.28 4.21
N ALA A 153 21.20 -13.83 3.25
CA ALA A 153 21.29 -15.24 2.85
C ALA A 153 22.61 -15.57 2.14
N THR A 154 23.21 -14.60 1.44
CA THR A 154 24.44 -14.79 0.63
C THR A 154 25.69 -14.16 1.25
N ASP A 155 25.56 -13.51 2.41
CA ASP A 155 26.61 -12.69 3.06
C ASP A 155 27.27 -11.67 2.09
N SER A 156 26.48 -11.14 1.13
CA SER A 156 26.96 -10.23 0.11
C SER A 156 26.90 -8.78 0.56
N SER A 157 28.07 -8.16 0.80
CA SER A 157 28.18 -6.72 1.12
C SER A 157 27.65 -5.80 0.02
N PHE A 158 27.79 -6.19 -1.25
CA PHE A 158 27.26 -5.44 -2.37
C PHE A 158 25.72 -5.42 -2.37
N ALA A 159 25.09 -6.61 -2.22
CA ALA A 159 23.63 -6.72 -2.14
C ALA A 159 23.09 -5.96 -0.91
N PHE A 160 23.82 -5.99 0.20
CA PHE A 160 23.47 -5.26 1.41
C PHE A 160 23.48 -3.74 1.17
N GLY A 161 24.54 -3.19 0.58
CA GLY A 161 24.62 -1.76 0.26
C GLY A 161 23.53 -1.33 -0.72
N LEU A 162 23.26 -2.12 -1.76
CA LEU A 162 22.22 -1.85 -2.75
C LEU A 162 20.82 -1.90 -2.10
N ALA A 163 20.54 -2.87 -1.25
CA ALA A 163 19.27 -2.97 -0.53
C ALA A 163 19.03 -1.73 0.35
N TRP A 164 20.05 -1.29 1.09
CA TRP A 164 19.95 -0.08 1.91
C TRP A 164 19.79 1.20 1.10
N ALA A 165 20.42 1.32 -0.06
CA ALA A 165 20.21 2.45 -0.95
C ALA A 165 18.77 2.52 -1.46
N ILE A 166 18.20 1.38 -1.87
CA ILE A 166 16.81 1.30 -2.33
C ILE A 166 15.82 1.57 -1.19
N LEU A 167 16.02 0.95 -0.02
CA LEU A 167 15.17 1.16 1.16
C LEU A 167 15.25 2.62 1.64
N GLY A 168 16.45 3.20 1.69
CA GLY A 168 16.66 4.60 2.07
C GLY A 168 15.95 5.56 1.12
N ALA A 169 16.07 5.36 -0.19
CA ALA A 169 15.34 6.14 -1.18
C ALA A 169 13.82 5.99 -1.01
N GLY A 170 13.33 4.75 -0.78
CA GLY A 170 11.93 4.47 -0.50
C GLY A 170 11.43 5.19 0.75
N MET A 171 12.24 5.23 1.82
CA MET A 171 11.91 5.94 3.06
C MET A 171 11.85 7.45 2.88
N VAL A 172 12.80 8.05 2.17
CA VAL A 172 12.76 9.48 1.85
C VAL A 172 11.48 9.81 1.08
N MET A 173 11.16 9.03 0.05
CA MET A 173 9.91 9.19 -0.70
C MET A 173 8.68 9.01 0.18
N HIS A 174 8.73 8.09 1.16
CA HIS A 174 7.64 7.86 2.10
C HIS A 174 7.36 9.08 2.98
N VAL A 175 8.39 9.68 3.56
CA VAL A 175 8.27 10.88 4.39
C VAL A 175 7.76 12.07 3.56
N ILE A 176 8.27 12.27 2.34
CA ILE A 176 7.80 13.33 1.45
C ILE A 176 6.32 13.12 1.08
N ALA A 177 5.93 11.90 0.72
CA ALA A 177 4.54 11.57 0.40
C ALA A 177 3.61 11.81 1.60
N PHE A 178 4.03 11.40 2.81
CA PHE A 178 3.28 11.68 4.03
C PHE A 178 3.07 13.18 4.24
N ALA A 179 4.13 14.00 4.13
CA ALA A 179 4.03 15.44 4.29
C ALA A 179 3.06 16.07 3.26
N GLN A 180 3.14 15.65 1.99
CA GLN A 180 2.25 16.12 0.93
C GLN A 180 0.78 15.77 1.22
N TYR A 181 0.49 14.52 1.64
CA TYR A 181 -0.85 14.10 1.99
C TYR A 181 -1.39 14.83 3.20
N LEU A 182 -0.58 14.98 4.24
CA LEU A 182 -0.98 15.71 5.45
C LEU A 182 -1.35 17.15 5.14
N VAL A 183 -0.52 17.86 4.37
CA VAL A 183 -0.80 19.23 3.92
C VAL A 183 -2.10 19.27 3.09
N ALA A 184 -2.29 18.35 2.16
CA ALA A 184 -3.49 18.30 1.32
C ALA A 184 -4.78 18.04 2.12
N VAL A 185 -4.73 17.14 3.12
CA VAL A 185 -5.86 16.87 4.03
C VAL A 185 -6.21 18.10 4.84
N LEU A 186 -5.20 18.77 5.43
CA LEU A 186 -5.42 19.97 6.25
C LEU A 186 -5.89 21.17 5.41
N ALA A 187 -5.38 21.35 4.20
CA ALA A 187 -5.84 22.39 3.28
C ALA A 187 -7.31 22.18 2.90
N LYS A 188 -7.68 20.96 2.52
CA LYS A 188 -9.06 20.61 2.18
C LYS A 188 -10.02 20.81 3.37
N HIS A 189 -9.58 20.49 4.58
CA HIS A 189 -10.38 20.76 5.78
C HIS A 189 -10.62 22.27 6.00
N ARG A 190 -9.59 23.10 5.78
CA ARG A 190 -9.71 24.56 5.87
C ARG A 190 -10.69 25.12 4.84
N GLU A 191 -10.60 24.70 3.59
CA GLU A 191 -11.50 25.15 2.51
C GLU A 191 -12.97 24.87 2.82
N LEU A 192 -13.27 23.73 3.44
CA LEU A 192 -14.63 23.35 3.79
C LEU A 192 -15.21 24.11 5.00
N HIS A 193 -14.36 24.68 5.84
CA HIS A 193 -14.76 25.34 7.11
C HIS A 193 -14.51 26.84 7.12
N LEU A 194 -13.83 27.43 6.13
CA LEU A 194 -13.79 28.86 5.96
C LEU A 194 -15.10 29.32 5.28
N PRO A 195 -15.86 30.29 5.87
CA PRO A 195 -16.96 30.89 5.17
C PRO A 195 -16.41 31.49 3.88
N ALA A 196 -17.07 31.21 2.75
CA ALA A 196 -16.79 31.87 1.50
C ALA A 196 -16.75 33.39 1.76
N ALA A 197 -15.59 34.01 1.48
CA ALA A 197 -15.53 35.47 1.51
C ALA A 197 -16.64 35.97 0.58
N GLY A 198 -17.67 36.60 1.16
CA GLY A 198 -18.80 37.09 0.41
C GLY A 198 -18.28 37.98 -0.72
N PRO A 199 -18.99 38.01 -1.87
CA PRO A 199 -18.61 38.89 -2.97
C PRO A 199 -18.49 40.32 -2.39
N ALA A 200 -17.32 40.93 -2.65
CA ALA A 200 -17.12 42.35 -2.31
C ALA A 200 -18.31 43.13 -2.87
N SER A 201 -19.20 43.56 -2.00
CA SER A 201 -20.35 44.36 -2.39
C SER A 201 -19.83 45.61 -3.09
N ASP A 202 -20.13 45.65 -4.37
CA ASP A 202 -19.96 46.77 -5.26
C ASP A 202 -20.46 48.03 -4.59
N ILE A 203 -19.55 48.80 -3.98
CA ILE A 203 -19.82 50.18 -3.60
C ILE A 203 -19.58 51.03 -4.86
N GLN A 204 -20.42 50.80 -5.85
CA GLN A 204 -20.58 51.81 -6.90
C GLN A 204 -21.61 52.85 -6.45
N GLY A 205 -21.06 54.03 -6.30
CA GLY A 205 -21.77 55.23 -5.86
C GLY A 205 -23.04 55.54 -6.67
N ARG A 206 -24.00 56.06 -5.94
CA ARG A 206 -25.05 56.88 -6.53
C ARG A 206 -24.62 58.34 -6.51
N PRO A 207 -24.89 59.05 -7.57
CA PRO A 207 -24.68 60.47 -7.69
C PRO A 207 -25.56 61.31 -6.73
#